data_a7c4beffa8fd1c9ba7b365845c391b9f
#
_entry.id   a7c4beffa8fd1c9ba7b365845c391b9f
#
_cell.length_a   1.000
_cell.length_b   1.000
_cell.length_c   1.000
_cell.angle_alpha   90.00
_cell.angle_beta   90.00
_cell.angle_gamma   90.00
#
_symmetry.space_group_name_H-M   'P 1'
#
loop_
_entity.id
_entity.type
_entity.pdbx_description
1 polymer ?
#
loop_
_entity_poly.entity_id
_entity_poly.type
_entity_poly.pdbx_seq_one_letter_code
_entity_poly.pdbx_strand_id
1 'polypeptide(L)'
;MSELPPPGLLYWFMQGLGRWVWPAFGGFDLRGTENIPETGPFLLISNHQSVLDPFFIQTWLPRPVHPMAKSTQFASPIFSAVMTRCYAFPVRRFQVDPQAVRTALRRLAAGYPVHIYIEGERTWDGSLRPPRPGTVRLALKAGVPILPCAVDGAYDVWPRWDRRFRTGRVKVAFGKPFRLPQIDDRARREAAVPEAGARIIGEISSLLGVSVPTAPDDDT
;
A
#
# COMPACT_ATOMS: atom_id res chain seq x y z
N MET A 1 4.99 -23.37 -10.60
CA MET A 1 4.16 -22.13 -10.48
C MET A 1 4.37 -21.35 -11.76
N SER A 2 3.32 -21.11 -12.54
CA SER A 2 3.43 -20.26 -13.72
C SER A 2 3.85 -18.85 -13.28
N GLU A 3 4.93 -18.36 -13.82
CA GLU A 3 5.34 -16.96 -13.66
C GLU A 3 4.17 -16.08 -14.09
N LEU A 4 3.95 -14.99 -13.33
CA LEU A 4 2.97 -14.00 -13.76
C LEU A 4 3.45 -13.39 -15.08
N PRO A 5 2.54 -13.13 -16.04
CA PRO A 5 2.93 -12.57 -17.32
C PRO A 5 3.66 -11.24 -17.10
N PRO A 6 4.64 -10.90 -17.95
CA PRO A 6 5.31 -9.61 -17.88
C PRO A 6 4.30 -8.46 -18.03
N PRO A 7 4.63 -7.25 -17.53
CA PRO A 7 3.73 -6.11 -17.64
C PRO A 7 3.45 -5.79 -19.11
N GLY A 8 2.15 -5.81 -19.42
CA GLY A 8 1.69 -5.52 -20.77
C GLY A 8 1.81 -4.02 -21.11
N LEU A 9 1.67 -3.71 -22.41
CA LEU A 9 1.75 -2.34 -22.93
C LEU A 9 0.80 -1.38 -22.19
N LEU A 10 -0.39 -1.84 -21.82
CA LEU A 10 -1.36 -1.03 -21.06
C LEU A 10 -0.80 -0.56 -19.71
N TYR A 11 -0.09 -1.43 -18.97
CA TYR A 11 0.52 -1.05 -17.69
C TYR A 11 1.53 0.09 -17.86
N TRP A 12 2.46 -0.06 -18.82
CA TRP A 12 3.48 0.95 -19.08
C TRP A 12 2.90 2.24 -19.65
N PHE A 13 1.86 2.13 -20.49
CA PHE A 13 1.13 3.30 -21.00
C PHE A 13 0.46 4.08 -19.86
N MET A 14 -0.25 3.39 -18.96
CA MET A 14 -0.90 4.05 -17.80
C MET A 14 0.12 4.69 -16.87
N GLN A 15 1.27 4.04 -16.66
CA GLN A 15 2.34 4.59 -15.85
C GLN A 15 2.97 5.84 -16.51
N GLY A 16 3.25 5.77 -17.80
CA GLY A 16 3.76 6.90 -18.57
C GLY A 16 2.79 8.09 -18.57
N LEU A 17 1.50 7.82 -18.81
CA LEU A 17 0.44 8.83 -18.77
C LEU A 17 0.37 9.49 -17.39
N GLY A 18 0.44 8.71 -16.31
CA GLY A 18 0.40 9.22 -14.94
C GLY A 18 1.52 10.23 -14.65
N ARG A 19 2.72 10.02 -15.19
CA ARG A 19 3.85 10.94 -15.01
C ARG A 19 3.60 12.34 -15.57
N TRP A 20 2.72 12.47 -16.55
CA TRP A 20 2.31 13.75 -17.14
C TRP A 20 1.04 14.29 -16.49
N VAL A 21 0.08 13.42 -16.21
CA VAL A 21 -1.23 13.81 -15.71
C VAL A 21 -1.15 14.32 -14.27
N TRP A 22 -0.48 13.62 -13.36
CA TRP A 22 -0.49 13.99 -11.95
C TRP A 22 0.13 15.36 -11.66
N PRO A 23 1.29 15.73 -12.23
CA PRO A 23 1.82 17.07 -12.05
C PRO A 23 0.91 18.19 -12.60
N ALA A 24 0.17 17.91 -13.68
CA ALA A 24 -0.74 18.88 -14.30
C ALA A 24 -2.00 19.15 -13.47
N PHE A 25 -2.37 18.25 -12.55
CA PHE A 25 -3.61 18.36 -11.76
C PHE A 25 -3.48 19.15 -10.44
N GLY A 26 -2.52 20.03 -10.31
CA GLY A 26 -2.37 20.88 -9.10
C GLY A 26 -1.01 20.77 -8.42
N GLY A 27 -0.12 19.99 -9.01
CA GLY A 27 1.24 19.77 -8.55
C GLY A 27 1.45 18.41 -7.88
N PHE A 28 2.64 17.89 -8.09
CA PHE A 28 3.05 16.60 -7.54
C PHE A 28 4.46 16.72 -6.95
N ASP A 29 4.62 16.33 -5.69
CA ASP A 29 5.91 16.31 -5.01
C ASP A 29 6.31 14.85 -4.78
N LEU A 30 7.46 14.45 -5.32
CA LEU A 30 7.96 13.08 -5.27
C LEU A 30 9.32 13.05 -4.58
N ARG A 31 9.46 12.19 -3.56
CA ARG A 31 10.69 12.08 -2.79
C ARG A 31 11.06 10.62 -2.52
N GLY A 32 12.35 10.36 -2.38
CA GLY A 32 12.87 9.08 -1.94
C GLY A 32 12.77 7.96 -2.96
N THR A 33 12.66 8.25 -4.25
CA THR A 33 12.62 7.22 -5.31
C THR A 33 13.86 6.36 -5.35
N GLU A 34 14.99 6.90 -4.92
CA GLU A 34 16.27 6.21 -4.77
C GLU A 34 16.24 5.09 -3.71
N ASN A 35 15.24 5.10 -2.83
CA ASN A 35 15.04 4.07 -1.81
C ASN A 35 14.28 2.83 -2.32
N ILE A 36 13.71 2.90 -3.53
CA ILE A 36 12.90 1.82 -4.08
C ILE A 36 13.79 0.66 -4.53
N PRO A 37 13.63 -0.57 -3.97
CA PRO A 37 14.47 -1.70 -4.38
C PRO A 37 14.24 -2.08 -5.85
N GLU A 38 15.30 -2.09 -6.63
CA GLU A 38 15.25 -2.44 -8.05
C GLU A 38 14.96 -3.93 -8.26
N THR A 39 15.40 -4.78 -7.35
CA THR A 39 15.30 -6.24 -7.46
C THR A 39 14.78 -6.85 -6.15
N GLY A 40 14.38 -8.11 -6.21
CA GLY A 40 13.95 -8.90 -5.04
C GLY A 40 12.57 -8.50 -4.48
N PRO A 41 12.02 -9.29 -3.57
CA PRO A 41 10.72 -9.03 -2.96
C PRO A 41 10.83 -7.96 -1.88
N PHE A 42 9.79 -7.15 -1.76
CA PHE A 42 9.58 -6.24 -0.63
C PHE A 42 8.09 -6.02 -0.37
N LEU A 43 7.75 -5.61 0.84
CA LEU A 43 6.44 -5.09 1.18
C LEU A 43 6.46 -3.57 1.08
N LEU A 44 5.72 -3.01 0.11
CA LEU A 44 5.40 -1.60 0.10
C LEU A 44 4.24 -1.39 1.08
N ILE A 45 4.44 -0.60 2.12
CA ILE A 45 3.41 -0.30 3.11
C ILE A 45 3.18 1.21 3.14
N SER A 46 1.93 1.62 2.90
CA SER A 46 1.57 3.04 2.88
C SER A 46 0.30 3.35 3.70
N ASN A 47 0.06 4.62 4.00
CA ASN A 47 -1.25 5.14 4.40
C ASN A 47 -2.23 5.11 3.21
N HIS A 48 -3.53 5.39 3.47
CA HIS A 48 -4.57 5.31 2.44
C HIS A 48 -5.56 6.47 2.51
N GLN A 49 -5.41 7.46 1.64
CA GLN A 49 -6.24 8.66 1.62
C GLN A 49 -7.32 8.62 0.52
N SER A 50 -7.02 8.06 -0.64
CA SER A 50 -7.88 8.14 -1.81
C SER A 50 -7.93 6.84 -2.60
N VAL A 51 -8.96 6.66 -3.43
CA VAL A 51 -9.00 5.59 -4.43
C VAL A 51 -7.87 5.73 -5.47
N LEU A 52 -7.30 6.92 -5.60
CA LEU A 52 -6.20 7.22 -6.53
C LEU A 52 -4.81 6.89 -5.99
N ASP A 53 -4.65 6.62 -4.69
CA ASP A 53 -3.33 6.34 -4.10
C ASP A 53 -2.55 5.25 -4.85
N PRO A 54 -3.16 4.12 -5.28
CA PRO A 54 -2.43 3.12 -6.04
C PRO A 54 -1.83 3.68 -7.33
N PHE A 55 -2.53 4.59 -8.00
CA PHE A 55 -2.08 5.22 -9.23
C PHE A 55 -0.98 6.25 -8.95
N PHE A 56 -1.12 7.07 -7.92
CA PHE A 56 -0.08 8.01 -7.49
C PHE A 56 1.22 7.29 -7.13
N ILE A 57 1.15 6.17 -6.44
CA ILE A 57 2.32 5.39 -6.04
C ILE A 57 2.90 4.61 -7.22
N GLN A 58 2.07 3.82 -7.93
CA GLN A 58 2.51 2.90 -8.99
C GLN A 58 3.18 3.61 -10.17
N THR A 59 2.78 4.85 -10.47
CA THR A 59 3.35 5.66 -11.53
C THR A 59 4.88 5.80 -11.43
N TRP A 60 5.43 5.79 -10.23
CA TRP A 60 6.84 6.08 -9.98
C TRP A 60 7.69 4.85 -9.70
N LEU A 61 7.07 3.69 -9.62
CA LEU A 61 7.79 2.45 -9.33
C LEU A 61 8.53 1.95 -10.58
N PRO A 62 9.78 1.50 -10.49
CA PRO A 62 10.57 1.02 -11.64
C PRO A 62 10.04 -0.32 -12.18
N ARG A 63 9.21 -1.02 -11.42
CA ARG A 63 8.63 -2.32 -11.76
C ARG A 63 7.26 -2.49 -11.09
N PRO A 64 6.40 -3.39 -11.60
CA PRO A 64 5.08 -3.64 -11.00
C PRO A 64 5.18 -4.08 -9.55
N VAL A 65 4.38 -3.44 -8.71
CA VAL A 65 4.13 -3.85 -7.33
C VAL A 65 2.69 -4.33 -7.24
N HIS A 66 2.45 -5.46 -6.61
CA HIS A 66 1.18 -6.16 -6.63
C HIS A 66 0.26 -5.69 -5.49
N PRO A 67 -0.72 -4.80 -5.73
CA PRO A 67 -1.54 -4.25 -4.67
C PRO A 67 -2.60 -5.25 -4.18
N MET A 68 -2.78 -5.27 -2.86
CA MET A 68 -3.89 -5.94 -2.22
C MET A 68 -5.11 -5.01 -2.24
N ALA A 69 -6.17 -5.38 -2.97
CA ALA A 69 -7.34 -4.55 -3.17
C ALA A 69 -8.63 -5.20 -2.65
N LYS A 70 -9.62 -4.38 -2.26
CA LYS A 70 -10.90 -4.86 -1.73
C LYS A 70 -11.59 -5.80 -2.72
N SER A 71 -12.00 -6.98 -2.28
CA SER A 71 -12.62 -8.03 -3.13
C SER A 71 -13.85 -7.55 -3.91
N THR A 72 -14.63 -6.62 -3.36
CA THR A 72 -15.79 -6.05 -4.07
C THR A 72 -15.42 -5.26 -5.33
N GLN A 73 -14.18 -4.82 -5.50
CA GLN A 73 -13.71 -4.16 -6.73
C GLN A 73 -13.56 -5.16 -7.89
N PHE A 74 -13.48 -6.45 -7.59
CA PHE A 74 -13.41 -7.53 -8.59
C PHE A 74 -14.80 -8.07 -8.99
N ALA A 75 -15.89 -7.55 -8.45
CA ALA A 75 -17.25 -7.99 -8.77
C ALA A 75 -17.67 -7.60 -10.20
N SER A 76 -17.18 -6.49 -10.73
CA SER A 76 -17.40 -6.10 -12.13
C SER A 76 -16.36 -6.75 -13.03
N PRO A 77 -16.77 -7.42 -14.13
CA PRO A 77 -15.83 -8.04 -15.07
C PRO A 77 -14.80 -7.06 -15.64
N ILE A 78 -15.22 -5.85 -15.97
CA ILE A 78 -14.35 -4.81 -16.53
C ILE A 78 -13.31 -4.38 -15.49
N PHE A 79 -13.77 -4.01 -14.28
CA PHE A 79 -12.87 -3.65 -13.19
C PHE A 79 -11.95 -4.80 -12.80
N SER A 80 -12.46 -6.02 -12.74
CA SER A 80 -11.66 -7.21 -12.47
C SER A 80 -10.55 -7.39 -13.50
N ALA A 81 -10.86 -7.20 -14.79
CA ALA A 81 -9.87 -7.30 -15.86
C ALA A 81 -8.76 -6.22 -15.73
N VAL A 82 -9.14 -4.97 -15.42
CA VAL A 82 -8.18 -3.88 -15.20
C VAL A 82 -7.31 -4.16 -13.97
N MET A 83 -7.94 -4.49 -12.83
CA MET A 83 -7.24 -4.76 -11.58
C MET A 83 -6.25 -5.92 -11.71
N THR A 84 -6.64 -6.99 -12.42
CA THR A 84 -5.78 -8.15 -12.66
C THR A 84 -4.60 -7.78 -13.57
N ARG A 85 -4.81 -6.95 -14.59
CA ARG A 85 -3.72 -6.44 -15.45
C ARG A 85 -2.77 -5.51 -14.72
N CYS A 86 -3.24 -4.84 -13.66
CA CYS A 86 -2.41 -4.08 -12.74
C CYS A 86 -1.84 -4.95 -11.59
N TYR A 87 -1.87 -6.28 -11.73
CA TYR A 87 -1.39 -7.26 -10.75
C TYR A 87 -2.07 -7.20 -9.39
N ALA A 88 -3.19 -6.49 -9.25
CA ALA A 88 -3.94 -6.48 -8.02
C ALA A 88 -4.52 -7.87 -7.70
N PHE A 89 -4.69 -8.14 -6.42
CA PHE A 89 -5.37 -9.36 -5.95
C PHE A 89 -6.34 -9.05 -4.82
N PRO A 90 -7.45 -9.82 -4.73
CA PRO A 90 -8.52 -9.50 -3.81
C PRO A 90 -8.17 -9.82 -2.36
N VAL A 91 -8.68 -8.97 -1.46
CA VAL A 91 -8.76 -9.21 -0.02
C VAL A 91 -10.14 -8.87 0.51
N ARG A 92 -10.68 -9.74 1.35
CA ARG A 92 -11.91 -9.50 2.10
C ARG A 92 -11.57 -8.68 3.34
N ARG A 93 -11.99 -7.42 3.35
CA ARG A 93 -11.73 -6.51 4.49
C ARG A 93 -12.62 -6.87 5.68
N PHE A 94 -12.19 -6.48 6.87
CA PHE A 94 -12.89 -6.65 8.15
C PHE A 94 -13.11 -8.10 8.61
N GLN A 95 -12.44 -9.04 7.99
CA GLN A 95 -12.44 -10.45 8.39
C GLN A 95 -11.06 -11.06 8.15
N VAL A 96 -10.83 -12.22 8.75
CA VAL A 96 -9.62 -12.99 8.48
C VAL A 96 -9.70 -13.55 7.06
N ASP A 97 -8.72 -13.24 6.22
CA ASP A 97 -8.63 -13.75 4.86
C ASP A 97 -7.32 -14.52 4.61
N PRO A 98 -7.29 -15.82 4.96
CA PRO A 98 -6.11 -16.65 4.78
C PRO A 98 -5.69 -16.80 3.30
N GLN A 99 -6.63 -16.66 2.37
CA GLN A 99 -6.33 -16.75 0.94
C GLN A 99 -5.54 -15.53 0.45
N ALA A 100 -5.94 -14.32 0.88
CA ALA A 100 -5.21 -13.10 0.56
C ALA A 100 -3.79 -13.14 1.15
N VAL A 101 -3.64 -13.58 2.42
CA VAL A 101 -2.33 -13.75 3.06
C VAL A 101 -1.47 -14.76 2.31
N ARG A 102 -2.01 -15.95 1.96
CA ARG A 102 -1.28 -16.94 1.17
C ARG A 102 -0.87 -16.42 -0.20
N THR A 103 -1.72 -15.62 -0.83
CA THR A 103 -1.41 -15.02 -2.14
C THR A 103 -0.29 -14.00 -2.02
N ALA A 104 -0.32 -13.13 -1.01
CA ALA A 104 0.76 -12.18 -0.74
C ALA A 104 2.10 -12.90 -0.51
N LEU A 105 2.12 -13.88 0.38
CA LEU A 105 3.34 -14.65 0.70
C LEU A 105 3.88 -15.41 -0.53
N ARG A 106 3.01 -16.01 -1.34
CA ARG A 106 3.44 -16.67 -2.59
C ARG A 106 4.06 -15.70 -3.60
N ARG A 107 3.50 -14.50 -3.73
CA ARG A 107 4.05 -13.46 -4.61
C ARG A 107 5.41 -12.99 -4.13
N LEU A 108 5.55 -12.73 -2.83
CA LEU A 108 6.83 -12.36 -2.22
C LEU A 108 7.87 -13.47 -2.37
N ALA A 109 7.50 -14.74 -2.14
CA ALA A 109 8.38 -15.89 -2.34
C ALA A 109 8.82 -16.07 -3.81
N ALA A 110 7.98 -15.64 -4.77
CA ALA A 110 8.29 -15.62 -6.20
C ALA A 110 9.12 -14.39 -6.63
N GLY A 111 9.56 -13.54 -5.69
CA GLY A 111 10.38 -12.36 -5.98
C GLY A 111 9.59 -11.09 -6.32
N TYR A 112 8.25 -11.13 -6.31
CA TYR A 112 7.42 -9.97 -6.63
C TYR A 112 7.15 -9.12 -5.39
N PRO A 113 7.23 -7.78 -5.50
CA PRO A 113 6.84 -6.90 -4.40
C PRO A 113 5.31 -6.86 -4.26
N VAL A 114 4.85 -6.67 -3.02
CA VAL A 114 3.43 -6.57 -2.68
C VAL A 114 3.16 -5.23 -2.00
N HIS A 115 2.05 -4.56 -2.38
CA HIS A 115 1.61 -3.32 -1.77
C HIS A 115 0.39 -3.56 -0.87
N ILE A 116 0.47 -3.06 0.36
CA ILE A 116 -0.61 -3.12 1.35
C ILE A 116 -0.73 -1.76 2.05
N TYR A 117 -1.96 -1.41 2.44
CA TYR A 117 -2.22 -0.23 3.22
C TYR A 117 -2.22 -0.58 4.71
N ILE A 118 -1.45 0.18 5.51
CA ILE A 118 -1.27 -0.11 6.94
C ILE A 118 -2.59 -0.05 7.71
N GLU A 119 -3.47 0.83 7.33
CA GLU A 119 -4.78 1.08 7.92
C GLU A 119 -5.87 0.06 7.51
N GLY A 120 -5.64 -0.69 6.41
CA GLY A 120 -6.58 -1.65 5.84
C GLY A 120 -7.79 -1.05 5.12
N GLU A 121 -8.02 0.25 5.23
CA GLU A 121 -9.05 1.00 4.52
C GLU A 121 -8.63 2.46 4.28
N ARG A 122 -9.43 3.20 3.48
CA ARG A 122 -9.21 4.63 3.29
C ARG A 122 -9.62 5.43 4.52
N THR A 123 -8.85 6.43 4.86
CA THR A 123 -9.21 7.39 5.93
C THR A 123 -10.56 8.07 5.67
N TRP A 124 -11.22 8.53 6.73
CA TRP A 124 -12.47 9.28 6.66
C TRP A 124 -12.26 10.79 6.64
N ASP A 125 -11.19 11.27 7.26
CA ASP A 125 -10.91 12.66 7.58
C ASP A 125 -9.55 13.16 7.05
N GLY A 126 -8.81 12.31 6.33
CA GLY A 126 -7.45 12.60 5.84
C GLY A 126 -6.34 12.25 6.81
N SER A 127 -6.65 11.99 8.08
CA SER A 127 -5.65 11.67 9.10
C SER A 127 -5.07 10.25 8.92
N LEU A 128 -3.84 10.06 9.38
CA LEU A 128 -3.22 8.75 9.51
C LEU A 128 -3.88 7.99 10.66
N ARG A 129 -4.24 6.74 10.44
CA ARG A 129 -4.92 5.88 11.41
C ARG A 129 -3.98 4.83 11.99
N PRO A 130 -4.30 4.28 13.17
CA PRO A 130 -3.53 3.20 13.77
C PRO A 130 -3.35 2.00 12.84
N PRO A 131 -2.23 1.28 12.97
CA PRO A 131 -1.93 0.15 12.12
C PRO A 131 -2.90 -1.01 12.34
N ARG A 132 -3.39 -1.60 11.26
CA ARG A 132 -4.25 -2.76 11.34
C ARG A 132 -3.45 -4.01 11.70
N PRO A 133 -3.81 -4.75 12.77
CA PRO A 133 -3.04 -5.90 13.22
C PRO A 133 -2.79 -6.97 12.14
N GLY A 134 -3.75 -7.16 11.21
CA GLY A 134 -3.60 -8.10 10.10
C GLY A 134 -2.48 -7.74 9.13
N THR A 135 -2.28 -6.45 8.86
CA THR A 135 -1.18 -5.94 8.03
C THR A 135 0.18 -6.17 8.70
N VAL A 136 0.25 -5.89 10.00
CA VAL A 136 1.47 -6.09 10.79
C VAL A 136 1.83 -7.58 10.89
N ARG A 137 0.84 -8.46 11.12
CA ARG A 137 1.06 -9.92 11.12
C ARG A 137 1.60 -10.43 9.79
N LEU A 138 1.11 -9.90 8.68
CA LEU A 138 1.63 -10.25 7.35
C LEU A 138 3.08 -9.81 7.20
N ALA A 139 3.44 -8.60 7.63
CA ALA A 139 4.81 -8.09 7.59
C ALA A 139 5.78 -8.96 8.41
N LEU A 140 5.41 -9.30 9.66
CA LEU A 140 6.19 -10.17 10.54
C LEU A 140 6.35 -11.60 9.97
N LYS A 141 5.34 -12.10 9.25
CA LYS A 141 5.40 -13.43 8.65
C LYS A 141 6.21 -13.45 7.36
N ALA A 142 6.21 -12.35 6.61
CA ALA A 142 6.84 -12.29 5.30
C ALA A 142 8.38 -12.25 5.37
N GLY A 143 8.97 -11.60 6.39
CA GLY A 143 10.42 -11.51 6.58
C GLY A 143 11.19 -10.79 5.48
N VAL A 144 10.48 -10.13 4.56
CA VAL A 144 11.09 -9.35 3.47
C VAL A 144 11.32 -7.89 3.89
N PRO A 145 12.14 -7.12 3.16
CA PRO A 145 12.26 -5.69 3.39
C PRO A 145 10.90 -4.99 3.31
N ILE A 146 10.68 -4.01 4.16
CA ILE A 146 9.52 -3.11 4.14
C ILE A 146 9.98 -1.79 3.55
N LEU A 147 9.33 -1.33 2.49
CA LEU A 147 9.48 -0.01 1.93
C LEU A 147 8.32 0.85 2.45
N PRO A 148 8.54 1.76 3.40
CA PRO A 148 7.49 2.66 3.86
C PRO A 148 7.22 3.71 2.79
N CYS A 149 5.96 4.02 2.58
CA CYS A 149 5.53 5.05 1.64
C CYS A 149 4.44 5.92 2.27
N ALA A 150 4.49 7.20 2.00
CA ALA A 150 3.49 8.15 2.45
C ALA A 150 2.85 8.85 1.26
N VAL A 151 1.53 9.03 1.34
CA VAL A 151 0.73 9.84 0.40
C VAL A 151 0.06 10.93 1.20
N ASP A 152 0.25 12.18 0.80
CA ASP A 152 -0.34 13.38 1.40
C ASP A 152 -1.07 14.22 0.35
N GLY A 153 -2.21 14.85 0.71
CA GLY A 153 -3.03 15.67 -0.17
C GLY A 153 -3.99 14.89 -1.08
N ALA A 154 -3.87 13.57 -1.19
CA ALA A 154 -4.78 12.76 -2.02
C ALA A 154 -6.21 12.73 -1.48
N TYR A 155 -6.41 12.95 -0.18
CA TYR A 155 -7.72 13.12 0.45
C TYR A 155 -8.44 14.36 -0.10
N ASP A 156 -7.76 15.47 -0.26
CA ASP A 156 -8.34 16.71 -0.78
C ASP A 156 -8.72 16.60 -2.25
N VAL A 157 -7.99 15.77 -3.00
CA VAL A 157 -8.26 15.49 -4.41
C VAL A 157 -9.51 14.64 -4.60
N TRP A 158 -9.63 13.53 -3.86
CA TRP A 158 -10.81 12.67 -3.97
C TRP A 158 -11.03 11.83 -2.71
N PRO A 159 -11.70 12.39 -1.68
CA PRO A 159 -12.03 11.68 -0.45
C PRO A 159 -13.04 10.55 -0.70
N ARG A 160 -13.13 9.60 0.24
CA ARG A 160 -13.98 8.40 0.08
C ARG A 160 -15.48 8.67 0.04
N TRP A 161 -15.92 9.81 0.60
CA TRP A 161 -17.32 10.19 0.77
C TRP A 161 -17.81 11.18 -0.30
N ASP A 162 -16.91 11.78 -1.08
CA ASP A 162 -17.26 12.72 -2.14
C ASP A 162 -17.10 12.04 -3.52
N ARG A 163 -18.02 12.38 -4.42
CA ARG A 163 -17.96 11.96 -5.83
C ARG A 163 -17.26 12.98 -6.73
N ARG A 164 -16.95 14.15 -6.20
CA ARG A 164 -16.30 15.22 -6.94
C ARG A 164 -14.80 15.07 -6.88
N PHE A 165 -14.20 14.97 -8.05
CA PHE A 165 -12.77 15.06 -8.22
C PHE A 165 -12.36 16.54 -8.19
N ARG A 166 -11.31 16.84 -7.44
CA ARG A 166 -10.75 18.20 -7.31
C ARG A 166 -9.31 18.21 -7.75
N THR A 167 -8.84 19.37 -8.20
CA THR A 167 -7.41 19.60 -8.37
C THR A 167 -6.78 19.87 -7.01
N GLY A 168 -5.57 19.36 -6.80
CA GLY A 168 -4.85 19.55 -5.54
C GLY A 168 -3.43 19.05 -5.64
N ARG A 169 -2.58 19.53 -4.75
CA ARG A 169 -1.20 19.08 -4.68
C ARG A 169 -1.11 17.75 -3.94
N VAL A 170 -0.51 16.76 -4.58
CA VAL A 170 -0.26 15.44 -3.97
C VAL A 170 1.23 15.26 -3.74
N LYS A 171 1.59 14.73 -2.58
CA LYS A 171 2.96 14.34 -2.25
C LYS A 171 3.04 12.83 -2.08
N VAL A 172 4.07 12.24 -2.67
CA VAL A 172 4.41 10.82 -2.46
C VAL A 172 5.85 10.75 -2.01
N ALA A 173 6.09 10.11 -0.89
CA ALA A 173 7.42 9.94 -0.34
C ALA A 173 7.71 8.47 -0.03
N PHE A 174 8.87 7.98 -0.48
CA PHE A 174 9.37 6.65 -0.18
C PHE A 174 10.48 6.75 0.86
N GLY A 175 10.32 6.09 2.00
CA GLY A 175 11.31 6.05 3.05
C GLY A 175 12.39 4.99 2.80
N LYS A 176 13.38 4.93 3.67
CA LYS A 176 14.43 3.92 3.59
C LYS A 176 13.86 2.54 3.91
N PRO A 177 14.16 1.51 3.11
CA PRO A 177 13.75 0.14 3.43
C PRO A 177 14.32 -0.33 4.76
N PHE A 178 13.49 -1.01 5.54
CA PHE A 178 13.91 -1.64 6.79
C PHE A 178 13.37 -3.07 6.90
N ARG A 179 13.82 -3.82 7.89
CA ARG A 179 13.34 -5.18 8.15
C ARG A 179 12.76 -5.28 9.55
N LEU A 180 11.72 -6.08 9.66
CA LEU A 180 11.24 -6.65 10.93
C LEU A 180 11.74 -8.08 11.06
N PRO A 181 11.84 -8.61 12.29
CA PRO A 181 12.14 -10.02 12.48
C PRO A 181 11.05 -10.88 11.83
N GLN A 182 11.47 -11.94 11.13
CA GLN A 182 10.53 -12.94 10.66
C GLN A 182 10.09 -13.82 11.83
N ILE A 183 8.80 -13.95 12.06
CA ILE A 183 8.26 -14.74 13.18
C ILE A 183 7.21 -15.72 12.64
N ASP A 184 7.57 -17.01 12.62
CA ASP A 184 6.68 -18.08 12.15
C ASP A 184 5.74 -18.56 13.26
N ASP A 185 6.21 -18.56 14.51
CA ASP A 185 5.37 -18.92 15.66
C ASP A 185 4.23 -17.92 15.87
N ARG A 186 3.03 -18.45 16.04
CA ARG A 186 1.82 -17.61 16.13
C ARG A 186 1.78 -16.76 17.39
N ALA A 187 2.10 -17.34 18.54
CA ALA A 187 2.00 -16.64 19.83
C ALA A 187 3.05 -15.52 19.92
N ARG A 188 4.29 -15.82 19.52
CA ARG A 188 5.38 -14.83 19.44
C ARG A 188 5.06 -13.72 18.45
N ARG A 189 4.45 -14.03 17.32
CA ARG A 189 4.03 -13.04 16.34
C ARG A 189 2.94 -12.12 16.88
N GLU A 190 1.95 -12.66 17.60
CA GLU A 190 0.92 -11.82 18.25
C GLU A 190 1.54 -10.87 19.27
N ALA A 191 2.46 -11.34 20.10
CA ALA A 191 3.16 -10.52 21.08
C ALA A 191 3.99 -9.40 20.43
N ALA A 192 4.51 -9.61 19.23
CA ALA A 192 5.33 -8.63 18.51
C ALA A 192 4.51 -7.61 17.69
N VAL A 193 3.18 -7.79 17.54
CA VAL A 193 2.33 -6.91 16.72
C VAL A 193 2.37 -5.45 17.18
N PRO A 194 2.25 -5.11 18.48
CA PRO A 194 2.25 -3.70 18.89
C PRO A 194 3.55 -2.98 18.54
N GLU A 195 4.70 -3.57 18.86
CA GLU A 195 6.01 -2.98 18.60
C GLU A 195 6.28 -2.85 17.08
N ALA A 196 6.02 -3.89 16.31
CA ALA A 196 6.19 -3.89 14.87
C ALA A 196 5.23 -2.87 14.20
N GLY A 197 4.00 -2.77 14.70
CA GLY A 197 3.02 -1.79 14.25
C GLY A 197 3.48 -0.36 14.50
N ALA A 198 3.94 -0.08 15.73
CA ALA A 198 4.50 1.22 16.10
C ALA A 198 5.69 1.59 15.23
N ARG A 199 6.57 0.64 14.91
CA ARG A 199 7.70 0.85 14.00
C ARG A 199 7.25 1.24 12.60
N ILE A 200 6.34 0.49 11.99
CA ILE A 200 5.88 0.75 10.62
C ILE A 200 5.16 2.11 10.55
N ILE A 201 4.24 2.37 11.48
CA ILE A 201 3.47 3.62 11.47
C ILE A 201 4.36 4.82 11.77
N GLY A 202 5.38 4.68 12.61
CA GLY A 202 6.37 5.71 12.90
C GLY A 202 7.15 6.14 11.66
N GLU A 203 7.57 5.21 10.82
CA GLU A 203 8.24 5.53 9.56
C GLU A 203 7.30 6.31 8.61
N ILE A 204 6.02 5.91 8.51
CA ILE A 204 5.03 6.61 7.66
C ILE A 204 4.71 7.99 8.24
N SER A 205 4.52 8.11 9.56
CA SER A 205 4.30 9.40 10.25
C SER A 205 5.44 10.38 10.00
N SER A 206 6.68 9.89 10.07
CA SER A 206 7.88 10.70 9.80
C SER A 206 7.90 11.23 8.36
N LEU A 207 7.51 10.42 7.38
CA LEU A 207 7.41 10.85 5.97
C LEU A 207 6.30 11.88 5.74
N LEU A 208 5.21 11.79 6.49
CA LEU A 208 4.09 12.75 6.46
C LEU A 208 4.39 14.02 7.25
N GLY A 209 5.33 13.98 8.20
CA GLY A 209 5.57 15.07 9.15
C GLY A 209 4.44 15.23 10.17
N VAL A 210 3.77 14.15 10.55
CA VAL A 210 2.66 14.14 11.53
C VAL A 210 3.01 13.27 12.74
N SER A 211 2.28 13.47 13.83
CA SER A 211 2.42 12.64 15.03
C SER A 211 1.93 11.21 14.75
N VAL A 212 2.53 10.24 15.44
CA VAL A 212 2.07 8.84 15.40
C VAL A 212 0.66 8.77 16.00
N PRO A 213 -0.32 8.19 15.31
CA PRO A 213 -1.66 8.07 15.82
C PRO A 213 -1.70 7.14 17.04
N THR A 214 -2.29 7.60 18.12
CA THR A 214 -2.61 6.76 19.27
C THR A 214 -3.78 5.83 18.93
N ALA A 215 -3.76 4.60 19.44
CA ALA A 215 -4.95 3.77 19.39
C ALA A 215 -6.11 4.52 20.09
N PRO A 216 -7.35 4.47 19.58
CA PRO A 216 -8.47 4.98 20.35
C PRO A 216 -8.49 4.24 21.68
N ASP A 217 -8.65 5.00 22.78
CA ASP A 217 -8.87 4.42 24.07
C ASP A 217 -10.11 3.49 23.97
N ASP A 218 -9.97 2.26 24.42
CA ASP A 218 -11.05 1.24 24.42
C ASP A 218 -12.22 1.57 25.39
N ASP A 219 -12.43 2.85 25.70
CA ASP A 219 -13.50 3.38 26.54
C ASP A 219 -14.52 4.16 25.68
N THR A 220 -15.34 3.43 24.87
CA THR A 220 -16.73 3.84 24.54
C THR A 220 -17.48 2.69 23.87
#